data_59cc6e4a779a77bd84978409b177100c
#
_entry.id   59cc6e4a779a77bd84978409b177100c
#
_cell.length_a   1.000
_cell.length_b   1.000
_cell.length_c   1.000
_cell.angle_alpha   90.00
_cell.angle_beta   90.00
_cell.angle_gamma   90.00
#
_symmetry.space_group_name_H-M   'P 1'
#
loop_
_entity.id
_entity.type
_entity.pdbx_description
1 polymer ?
#
loop_
_entity_poly.entity_id
_entity_poly.type
_entity_poly.pdbx_seq_one_letter_code
_entity_poly.pdbx_strand_id
1 'polypeptide(L)'
;MEFKPAQRKRAKLRLAIAGPSGSGKSYSALVVASGIVPWSKIAVIDSENGSAELYAHLGGYSVLTIEAPYDPQKYINAIHIAEQSGFEVIIIDSLSHAWNGEGGILDQQGKVADAKYKGNSWAAWRECTPKHNALVEAMLKSSCHIIATMRSKTEYAQVTENGKTGIKKLGMAPIQRDGMEYEFTAVFDLSLEHVVSISKDRTGLFDGHYFKPDVMTGRKLLTWLNCDNGSSTATVTVTPFAQPKQEEIPDVFAENTTELSNVYRIVSSEAKTKGNGQVFAKVVPLQYQ
;
A
#
# COMPACT_ATOMS: atom_id res chain seq x y z
N MET A 1 14.88 -30.88 -15.96
CA MET A 1 13.86 -29.82 -16.06
C MET A 1 12.71 -30.36 -16.86
N GLU A 2 11.47 -30.13 -16.40
CA GLU A 2 10.27 -30.66 -17.05
C GLU A 2 9.19 -29.54 -17.10
N PHE A 3 8.49 -29.43 -18.23
CA PHE A 3 7.34 -28.55 -18.34
C PHE A 3 6.12 -29.20 -17.69
N LYS A 4 5.40 -28.46 -16.86
CA LYS A 4 4.17 -28.90 -16.20
C LYS A 4 3.02 -27.96 -16.55
N PRO A 5 1.78 -28.45 -16.64
CA PRO A 5 0.62 -27.59 -16.80
C PRO A 5 0.54 -26.56 -15.67
N ALA A 6 0.25 -25.31 -16.02
CA ALA A 6 0.08 -24.24 -15.05
C ALA A 6 -1.17 -24.48 -14.20
N GLN A 7 -1.06 -24.39 -12.88
CA GLN A 7 -2.16 -24.55 -11.93
C GLN A 7 -2.11 -23.46 -10.88
N ARG A 8 -3.20 -22.70 -10.71
CA ARG A 8 -3.32 -21.65 -9.69
C ARG A 8 -3.38 -22.21 -8.26
N LYS A 9 -4.00 -23.35 -8.06
CA LYS A 9 -4.23 -23.99 -6.75
C LYS A 9 -2.97 -24.15 -5.88
N ARG A 10 -1.78 -24.06 -6.46
CA ARG A 10 -0.50 -24.09 -5.75
C ARG A 10 0.11 -22.72 -5.50
N ALA A 11 -0.47 -21.67 -6.07
CA ALA A 11 0.05 -20.32 -5.89
C ALA A 11 -0.33 -19.79 -4.49
N LYS A 12 0.61 -19.12 -3.86
CA LYS A 12 0.38 -18.40 -2.61
C LYS A 12 0.19 -16.92 -2.88
N LEU A 13 -0.76 -16.31 -2.18
CA LEU A 13 -0.99 -14.88 -2.27
C LEU A 13 0.24 -14.09 -1.82
N ARG A 14 0.58 -13.05 -2.54
CA ARG A 14 1.53 -12.01 -2.15
C ARG A 14 0.79 -10.68 -2.28
N LEU A 15 0.26 -10.17 -1.17
CA LEU A 15 -0.52 -8.93 -1.14
C LEU A 15 0.29 -7.86 -0.43
N ALA A 16 0.39 -6.68 -1.05
CA ALA A 16 0.87 -5.48 -0.39
C ALA A 16 -0.29 -4.55 -0.06
N ILE A 17 -0.24 -3.93 1.13
CA ILE A 17 -1.16 -2.89 1.55
C ILE A 17 -0.34 -1.65 1.92
N ALA A 18 -0.34 -0.65 1.06
CA ALA A 18 0.40 0.58 1.25
C ALA A 18 -0.52 1.70 1.71
N GLY A 19 -0.01 2.67 2.47
CA GLY A 19 -0.80 3.84 2.87
C GLY A 19 -0.14 4.67 3.96
N PRO A 20 -0.63 5.91 4.18
CA PRO A 20 -0.13 6.79 5.24
C PRO A 20 -0.44 6.24 6.64
N SER A 21 0.12 6.88 7.66
CA SER A 21 -0.25 6.61 9.05
C SER A 21 -1.75 6.88 9.24
N GLY A 22 -2.44 6.01 9.98
CA GLY A 22 -3.88 6.15 10.23
C GLY A 22 -4.79 5.63 9.10
N SER A 23 -4.25 5.16 7.97
CA SER A 23 -5.08 4.63 6.86
C SER A 23 -5.73 3.26 7.14
N GLY A 24 -5.40 2.59 8.27
CA GLY A 24 -5.99 1.31 8.63
C GLY A 24 -5.31 0.09 8.01
N LYS A 25 -4.02 0.16 7.65
CA LYS A 25 -3.26 -0.95 7.03
C LYS A 25 -3.29 -2.24 7.85
N SER A 26 -2.92 -2.16 9.13
CA SER A 26 -2.87 -3.31 10.05
C SER A 26 -4.24 -3.96 10.21
N TYR A 27 -5.28 -3.17 10.43
CA TYR A 27 -6.67 -3.63 10.48
C TYR A 27 -7.08 -4.33 9.18
N SER A 28 -6.83 -3.70 8.04
CA SER A 28 -7.16 -4.24 6.72
C SER A 28 -6.44 -5.55 6.44
N ALA A 29 -5.15 -5.66 6.81
CA ALA A 29 -4.37 -6.88 6.67
C ALA A 29 -5.00 -8.03 7.48
N LEU A 30 -5.39 -7.78 8.73
CA LEU A 30 -6.02 -8.76 9.61
C LEU A 30 -7.37 -9.23 9.09
N VAL A 31 -8.27 -8.33 8.69
CA VAL A 31 -9.60 -8.72 8.20
C VAL A 31 -9.54 -9.43 6.85
N VAL A 32 -8.62 -9.04 5.96
CA VAL A 32 -8.38 -9.77 4.70
C VAL A 32 -7.83 -11.16 4.98
N ALA A 33 -6.84 -11.29 5.89
CA ALA A 33 -6.28 -12.58 6.29
C ALA A 33 -7.35 -13.53 6.86
N SER A 34 -8.26 -13.02 7.69
CA SER A 34 -9.35 -13.83 8.27
C SER A 34 -10.38 -14.33 7.25
N GLY A 35 -10.42 -13.70 6.08
CA GLY A 35 -11.19 -14.19 4.93
C GLY A 35 -10.50 -15.32 4.18
N ILE A 36 -9.19 -15.51 4.36
CA ILE A 36 -8.39 -16.55 3.70
C ILE A 36 -8.29 -17.79 4.57
N VAL A 37 -8.02 -17.64 5.88
CA VAL A 37 -7.83 -18.75 6.83
C VAL A 37 -8.47 -18.43 8.18
N PRO A 38 -8.72 -19.44 9.05
CA PRO A 38 -9.13 -19.19 10.42
C PRO A 38 -8.09 -18.37 11.19
N TRP A 39 -8.54 -17.56 12.15
CA TRP A 39 -7.69 -16.67 12.96
C TRP A 39 -6.48 -17.38 13.57
N SER A 40 -6.65 -18.62 14.06
CA SER A 40 -5.56 -19.43 14.65
C SER A 40 -4.45 -19.82 13.67
N LYS A 41 -4.64 -19.57 12.37
CA LYS A 41 -3.68 -19.84 11.30
C LYS A 41 -3.01 -18.56 10.78
N ILE A 42 -3.22 -17.42 11.45
CA ILE A 42 -2.64 -16.13 11.10
C ILE A 42 -1.49 -15.82 12.06
N ALA A 43 -0.31 -15.57 11.52
CA ALA A 43 0.84 -15.02 12.23
C ALA A 43 1.07 -13.56 11.79
N VAL A 44 1.35 -12.69 12.75
CA VAL A 44 1.74 -11.30 12.50
C VAL A 44 3.19 -11.11 12.94
N ILE A 45 4.04 -10.67 12.04
CA ILE A 45 5.39 -10.18 12.31
C ILE A 45 5.28 -8.68 12.50
N ASP A 46 5.25 -8.24 13.76
CA ASP A 46 5.03 -6.84 14.14
C ASP A 46 6.35 -6.12 14.38
N SER A 47 6.63 -5.11 13.59
CA SER A 47 7.73 -4.16 13.81
C SER A 47 7.22 -2.74 14.15
N GLU A 48 5.90 -2.58 14.39
CA GLU A 48 5.24 -1.31 14.70
C GLU A 48 4.97 -1.18 16.21
N ASN A 49 5.89 -1.66 17.06
CA ASN A 49 5.87 -1.52 18.52
C ASN A 49 4.57 -2.05 19.18
N GLY A 50 4.14 -3.26 18.82
CA GLY A 50 2.96 -3.90 19.42
C GLY A 50 1.63 -3.38 18.85
N SER A 51 1.65 -2.67 17.72
CA SER A 51 0.42 -2.14 17.12
C SER A 51 -0.57 -3.23 16.73
N ALA A 52 -0.09 -4.42 16.39
CA ALA A 52 -0.93 -5.57 16.08
C ALA A 52 -1.77 -6.03 17.28
N GLU A 53 -1.26 -5.92 18.50
CA GLU A 53 -1.97 -6.35 19.71
C GLU A 53 -3.22 -5.49 20.02
N LEU A 54 -3.27 -4.24 19.53
CA LEU A 54 -4.43 -3.37 19.67
C LEU A 54 -5.69 -3.95 19.02
N TYR A 55 -5.53 -4.87 18.09
CA TYR A 55 -6.61 -5.52 17.36
C TYR A 55 -6.92 -6.94 17.85
N ALA A 56 -6.42 -7.35 19.03
CA ALA A 56 -6.64 -8.69 19.59
C ALA A 56 -8.14 -9.04 19.76
N HIS A 57 -9.01 -8.05 19.88
CA HIS A 57 -10.47 -8.25 19.94
C HIS A 57 -11.09 -8.77 18.65
N LEU A 58 -10.39 -8.72 17.50
CA LEU A 58 -10.88 -9.22 16.20
C LEU A 58 -10.83 -10.76 16.12
N GLY A 59 -9.84 -11.39 16.77
CA GLY A 59 -9.69 -12.84 16.71
C GLY A 59 -8.38 -13.35 17.31
N GLY A 60 -8.25 -14.67 17.42
CA GLY A 60 -7.12 -15.35 18.07
C GLY A 60 -5.95 -15.60 17.12
N TYR A 61 -5.31 -14.57 16.59
CA TYR A 61 -4.06 -14.65 15.83
C TYR A 61 -2.83 -14.59 16.75
N SER A 62 -1.66 -14.97 16.22
CA SER A 62 -0.40 -14.93 16.94
C SER A 62 0.49 -13.79 16.46
N VAL A 63 1.24 -13.16 17.37
CA VAL A 63 2.14 -12.04 17.09
C VAL A 63 3.57 -12.41 17.47
N LEU A 64 4.53 -12.07 16.60
CA LEU A 64 5.97 -12.08 16.86
C LEU A 64 6.48 -10.66 16.65
N THR A 65 6.97 -10.04 17.72
CA THR A 65 7.49 -8.66 17.67
C THR A 65 8.94 -8.65 17.23
N ILE A 66 9.28 -7.77 16.29
CA ILE A 66 10.64 -7.46 15.89
C ILE A 66 10.98 -6.05 16.39
N GLU A 67 11.94 -5.99 17.30
CA GLU A 67 12.51 -4.73 17.76
C GLU A 67 13.77 -4.35 16.95
N ALA A 68 14.10 -3.06 16.99
CA ALA A 68 15.34 -2.56 16.39
C ALA A 68 16.58 -3.34 16.93
N PRO A 69 17.61 -3.53 16.12
CA PRO A 69 17.74 -3.14 14.73
C PRO A 69 16.87 -4.02 13.81
N TYR A 70 16.23 -3.38 12.81
CA TYR A 70 15.31 -4.07 11.88
C TYR A 70 16.06 -4.76 10.74
N ASP A 71 17.00 -5.64 11.10
CA ASP A 71 17.79 -6.40 10.13
C ASP A 71 16.88 -7.32 9.30
N PRO A 72 16.98 -7.34 7.95
CA PRO A 72 16.22 -8.24 7.09
C PRO A 72 16.28 -9.71 7.51
N GLN A 73 17.39 -10.16 8.09
CA GLN A 73 17.54 -11.53 8.56
C GLN A 73 16.55 -11.90 9.68
N LYS A 74 16.18 -10.93 10.54
CA LYS A 74 15.14 -11.16 11.57
C LYS A 74 13.79 -11.48 10.94
N TYR A 75 13.42 -10.76 9.87
CA TYR A 75 12.17 -11.03 9.13
C TYR A 75 12.21 -12.39 8.44
N ILE A 76 13.33 -12.76 7.82
CA ILE A 76 13.50 -14.08 7.21
C ILE A 76 13.33 -15.18 8.26
N ASN A 77 13.98 -15.04 9.42
CA ASN A 77 13.86 -15.99 10.52
C ASN A 77 12.41 -16.08 11.04
N ALA A 78 11.72 -14.94 11.18
CA ALA A 78 10.33 -14.91 11.63
C ALA A 78 9.38 -15.59 10.62
N ILE A 79 9.60 -15.41 9.31
CA ILE A 79 8.86 -16.13 8.27
C ILE A 79 9.05 -17.64 8.43
N HIS A 80 10.29 -18.12 8.58
CA HIS A 80 10.58 -19.55 8.74
C HIS A 80 9.98 -20.12 10.04
N ILE A 81 10.01 -19.37 11.15
CA ILE A 81 9.36 -19.78 12.41
C ILE A 81 7.86 -19.94 12.20
N ALA A 82 7.21 -18.99 11.52
CA ALA A 82 5.78 -19.06 11.24
C ALA A 82 5.43 -20.28 10.37
N GLU A 83 6.22 -20.56 9.33
CA GLU A 83 6.04 -21.74 8.48
C GLU A 83 6.16 -23.05 9.28
N GLN A 84 7.20 -23.19 10.10
CA GLN A 84 7.44 -24.36 10.93
C GLN A 84 6.36 -24.56 12.00
N SER A 85 5.76 -23.45 12.47
CA SER A 85 4.66 -23.47 13.43
C SER A 85 3.30 -23.80 12.80
N GLY A 86 3.24 -24.01 11.47
CA GLY A 86 2.04 -24.41 10.75
C GLY A 86 1.00 -23.29 10.56
N PHE A 87 1.44 -22.03 10.57
CA PHE A 87 0.60 -20.92 10.11
C PHE A 87 0.42 -20.98 8.59
N GLU A 88 -0.65 -20.38 8.09
CA GLU A 88 -1.02 -20.43 6.68
C GLU A 88 -1.03 -19.03 6.04
N VAL A 89 -1.20 -17.98 6.86
CA VAL A 89 -1.04 -16.58 6.48
C VAL A 89 -0.04 -15.91 7.41
N ILE A 90 0.91 -15.18 6.82
CA ILE A 90 1.86 -14.32 7.54
C ILE A 90 1.58 -12.89 7.14
N ILE A 91 1.33 -12.04 8.12
CA ILE A 91 1.25 -10.59 7.96
C ILE A 91 2.59 -10.00 8.40
N ILE A 92 3.22 -9.16 7.57
CA ILE A 92 4.43 -8.41 7.91
C ILE A 92 4.02 -6.94 8.09
N ASP A 93 3.99 -6.47 9.34
CA ASP A 93 3.57 -5.12 9.70
C ASP A 93 4.67 -4.39 10.49
N SER A 94 5.52 -3.60 9.83
CA SER A 94 5.52 -3.25 8.41
C SER A 94 6.83 -3.67 7.74
N LEU A 95 6.74 -3.95 6.46
CA LEU A 95 7.93 -4.23 5.62
C LEU A 95 8.82 -2.99 5.46
N SER A 96 8.29 -1.79 5.67
CA SER A 96 9.04 -0.52 5.55
C SER A 96 10.18 -0.40 6.56
N HIS A 97 10.07 -0.98 7.77
CA HIS A 97 11.16 -0.93 8.75
C HIS A 97 12.37 -1.77 8.31
N ALA A 98 12.18 -2.90 7.63
CA ALA A 98 13.29 -3.66 7.05
C ALA A 98 14.06 -2.86 5.98
N TRP A 99 13.43 -1.85 5.40
CA TRP A 99 14.03 -0.96 4.40
C TRP A 99 14.69 0.25 5.05
N ASN A 100 13.92 1.10 5.72
CA ASN A 100 14.36 2.42 6.21
C ASN A 100 14.39 2.57 7.73
N GLY A 101 14.11 1.51 8.50
CA GLY A 101 14.27 1.53 9.95
C GLY A 101 15.72 1.43 10.39
N GLU A 102 15.99 1.64 11.69
CA GLU A 102 17.30 1.45 12.28
C GLU A 102 17.78 0.00 12.07
N GLY A 103 18.96 -0.19 11.48
CA GLY A 103 19.48 -1.50 11.10
C GLY A 103 18.82 -2.11 9.86
N GLY A 104 17.88 -1.41 9.22
CA GLY A 104 17.31 -1.79 7.92
C GLY A 104 18.31 -1.59 6.78
N ILE A 105 17.88 -1.93 5.56
CA ILE A 105 18.77 -1.94 4.38
C ILE A 105 19.45 -0.59 4.13
N LEU A 106 18.70 0.53 4.21
CA LEU A 106 19.28 1.86 3.96
C LEU A 106 20.29 2.27 5.04
N ASP A 107 20.01 1.98 6.31
CA ASP A 107 20.93 2.25 7.40
C ASP A 107 22.21 1.41 7.28
N GLN A 108 22.08 0.12 6.95
CA GLN A 108 23.23 -0.75 6.70
C GLN A 108 24.05 -0.25 5.51
N GLN A 109 23.41 0.20 4.43
CA GLN A 109 24.06 0.71 3.24
C GLN A 109 24.88 1.96 3.56
N GLY A 110 24.36 2.90 4.35
CA GLY A 110 25.10 4.07 4.82
C GLY A 110 26.32 3.67 5.64
N LYS A 111 26.16 2.81 6.66
CA LYS A 111 27.25 2.33 7.51
C LYS A 111 28.35 1.61 6.71
N VAL A 112 27.96 0.78 5.73
CA VAL A 112 28.92 0.08 4.85
C VAL A 112 29.65 1.05 3.94
N ALA A 113 28.95 2.05 3.38
CA ALA A 113 29.54 3.09 2.54
C ALA A 113 30.64 3.83 3.29
N ASP A 114 30.36 4.27 4.52
CA ASP A 114 31.33 5.01 5.34
C ASP A 114 32.52 4.14 5.78
N ALA A 115 32.24 2.94 6.28
CA ALA A 115 33.26 2.06 6.84
C ALA A 115 34.21 1.46 5.79
N LYS A 116 33.68 1.06 4.60
CA LYS A 116 34.45 0.29 3.61
C LYS A 116 34.75 1.03 2.32
N TYR A 117 33.89 1.97 1.94
CA TYR A 117 33.91 2.58 0.61
C TYR A 117 34.11 4.09 0.62
N LYS A 118 34.61 4.66 1.75
CA LYS A 118 34.92 6.11 1.88
C LYS A 118 33.71 6.99 1.49
N GLY A 119 32.51 6.62 1.90
CA GLY A 119 31.27 7.32 1.57
C GLY A 119 30.65 7.00 0.20
N ASN A 120 31.24 6.08 -0.58
CA ASN A 120 30.67 5.69 -1.87
C ASN A 120 29.46 4.76 -1.68
N SER A 121 28.28 5.36 -1.70
CA SER A 121 26.99 4.65 -1.52
C SER A 121 26.70 3.62 -2.63
N TRP A 122 27.13 3.87 -3.87
CA TRP A 122 26.96 2.93 -4.97
C TRP A 122 27.72 1.61 -4.74
N ALA A 123 28.95 1.72 -4.26
CA ALA A 123 29.75 0.52 -3.98
C ALA A 123 29.15 -0.30 -2.84
N ALA A 124 28.57 0.35 -1.83
CA ALA A 124 27.95 -0.32 -0.67
C ALA A 124 26.73 -1.18 -1.04
N TRP A 125 26.02 -0.85 -2.10
CA TRP A 125 24.90 -1.67 -2.59
C TRP A 125 25.30 -3.10 -2.97
N ARG A 126 26.55 -3.36 -3.32
CA ARG A 126 27.05 -4.72 -3.57
C ARG A 126 26.87 -5.65 -2.36
N GLU A 127 26.94 -5.09 -1.14
CA GLU A 127 26.75 -5.86 0.10
C GLU A 127 25.28 -5.85 0.58
N CYS A 128 24.54 -4.79 0.34
CA CYS A 128 23.19 -4.64 0.86
C CYS A 128 22.12 -5.22 -0.06
N THR A 129 22.30 -5.16 -1.39
CA THR A 129 21.36 -5.75 -2.35
C THR A 129 21.12 -7.25 -2.14
N PRO A 130 22.15 -8.10 -1.87
CA PRO A 130 21.89 -9.52 -1.59
C PRO A 130 21.03 -9.75 -0.36
N LYS A 131 21.16 -8.93 0.69
CA LYS A 131 20.34 -9.05 1.90
C LYS A 131 18.88 -8.69 1.64
N HIS A 132 18.64 -7.63 0.87
CA HIS A 132 17.30 -7.26 0.44
C HIS A 132 16.68 -8.37 -0.42
N ASN A 133 17.42 -8.86 -1.40
CA ASN A 133 16.94 -9.93 -2.28
C ASN A 133 16.64 -11.21 -1.51
N ALA A 134 17.42 -11.55 -0.49
CA ALA A 134 17.16 -12.70 0.37
C ALA A 134 15.82 -12.57 1.12
N LEU A 135 15.48 -11.37 1.63
CA LEU A 135 14.18 -11.13 2.25
C LEU A 135 13.04 -11.28 1.25
N VAL A 136 13.18 -10.67 0.06
CA VAL A 136 12.19 -10.79 -1.01
C VAL A 136 12.01 -12.26 -1.39
N GLU A 137 13.11 -12.99 -1.57
CA GLU A 137 13.07 -14.41 -1.92
C GLU A 137 12.39 -15.27 -0.84
N ALA A 138 12.65 -15.00 0.45
CA ALA A 138 11.98 -15.67 1.56
C ALA A 138 10.46 -15.44 1.53
N MET A 139 10.03 -14.21 1.25
CA MET A 139 8.60 -13.90 1.08
C MET A 139 8.00 -14.63 -0.12
N LEU A 140 8.69 -14.65 -1.27
CA LEU A 140 8.18 -15.25 -2.52
C LEU A 140 8.12 -16.77 -2.45
N LYS A 141 9.13 -17.40 -1.81
CA LYS A 141 9.21 -18.87 -1.65
C LYS A 141 8.39 -19.41 -0.49
N SER A 142 7.88 -18.54 0.37
CA SER A 142 7.11 -18.95 1.55
C SER A 142 5.95 -19.88 1.19
N SER A 143 5.80 -20.94 1.96
CA SER A 143 4.67 -21.88 1.88
C SER A 143 3.36 -21.26 2.38
N CYS A 144 3.42 -20.12 3.06
CA CYS A 144 2.28 -19.34 3.54
C CYS A 144 1.84 -18.28 2.53
N HIS A 145 0.62 -17.78 2.64
CA HIS A 145 0.23 -16.51 2.04
C HIS A 145 0.93 -15.37 2.78
N ILE A 146 1.43 -14.38 2.06
CA ILE A 146 2.07 -13.19 2.65
C ILE A 146 1.22 -11.96 2.38
N ILE A 147 0.92 -11.21 3.44
CA ILE A 147 0.34 -9.87 3.38
C ILE A 147 1.34 -8.92 4.01
N ALA A 148 1.90 -8.01 3.24
CA ALA A 148 2.87 -7.04 3.74
C ALA A 148 2.25 -5.63 3.78
N THR A 149 2.31 -4.97 4.93
CA THR A 149 1.97 -3.55 5.00
C THR A 149 3.19 -2.71 4.69
N MET A 150 2.98 -1.58 4.04
CA MET A 150 4.02 -0.59 3.74
C MET A 150 3.53 0.81 4.11
N ARG A 151 4.39 1.57 4.76
CA ARG A 151 4.16 3.00 4.96
C ARG A 151 4.31 3.72 3.65
N SER A 152 3.51 4.75 3.42
CA SER A 152 3.63 5.60 2.23
C SER A 152 4.03 7.02 2.61
N LYS A 153 4.78 7.64 1.73
CA LYS A 153 5.17 9.06 1.80
C LYS A 153 4.67 9.80 0.57
N THR A 154 4.50 11.11 0.69
CA THR A 154 4.21 11.93 -0.48
C THR A 154 5.44 11.94 -1.41
N GLU A 155 5.21 11.62 -2.66
CA GLU A 155 6.21 11.69 -3.71
C GLU A 155 6.09 12.99 -4.49
N TYR A 156 7.25 13.60 -4.76
CA TYR A 156 7.36 14.83 -5.53
C TYR A 156 8.28 14.61 -6.72
N ALA A 157 7.90 15.12 -7.89
CA ALA A 157 8.80 15.20 -9.04
C ALA A 157 9.17 16.64 -9.34
N GLN A 158 10.39 16.81 -9.79
CA GLN A 158 10.85 18.05 -10.38
C GLN A 158 10.41 18.08 -11.85
N VAL A 159 9.54 19.01 -12.20
CA VAL A 159 8.99 19.14 -13.55
C VAL A 159 9.47 20.48 -14.15
N THR A 160 10.03 20.43 -15.34
CA THR A 160 10.39 21.64 -16.07
C THR A 160 9.31 21.94 -17.10
N GLU A 161 8.51 22.96 -16.85
CA GLU A 161 7.50 23.47 -17.79
C GLU A 161 7.88 24.89 -18.22
N ASN A 162 7.93 25.14 -19.52
CA ASN A 162 8.28 26.44 -20.11
C ASN A 162 9.62 27.03 -19.60
N GLY A 163 10.63 26.19 -19.42
CA GLY A 163 11.96 26.60 -18.95
C GLY A 163 12.04 26.95 -17.46
N LYS A 164 10.96 26.80 -16.70
CA LYS A 164 10.93 26.95 -15.25
C LYS A 164 10.82 25.60 -14.57
N THR A 165 11.76 25.33 -13.68
CA THR A 165 11.75 24.11 -12.86
C THR A 165 10.85 24.32 -11.65
N GLY A 166 9.85 23.45 -11.49
CA GLY A 166 8.92 23.44 -10.36
C GLY A 166 8.86 22.06 -9.69
N ILE A 167 8.36 22.00 -8.46
CA ILE A 167 8.11 20.74 -7.75
C ILE A 167 6.62 20.41 -7.90
N LYS A 168 6.31 19.24 -8.45
CA LYS A 168 4.94 18.73 -8.58
C LYS A 168 4.75 17.53 -7.68
N LYS A 169 3.66 17.50 -6.89
CA LYS A 169 3.25 16.34 -6.12
C LYS A 169 2.74 15.26 -7.09
N LEU A 170 3.39 14.08 -7.09
CA LEU A 170 3.01 12.95 -7.93
C LEU A 170 1.92 12.09 -7.29
N GLY A 171 1.93 11.96 -5.96
CA GLY A 171 1.02 11.11 -5.23
C GLY A 171 1.63 10.58 -3.93
N MET A 172 1.24 9.37 -3.56
CA MET A 172 1.81 8.64 -2.44
C MET A 172 2.62 7.46 -2.99
N ALA A 173 3.84 7.29 -2.51
CA ALA A 173 4.69 6.15 -2.86
C ALA A 173 5.01 5.31 -1.62
N PRO A 174 5.04 3.97 -1.72
CA PRO A 174 5.45 3.11 -0.61
C PRO A 174 6.89 3.40 -0.18
N ILE A 175 7.15 3.38 1.13
CA ILE A 175 8.51 3.46 1.67
C ILE A 175 9.14 2.08 1.58
N GLN A 176 9.71 1.78 0.42
CA GLN A 176 10.39 0.54 0.09
C GLN A 176 11.32 0.78 -1.10
N ARG A 177 12.11 -0.22 -1.47
CA ARG A 177 12.92 -0.20 -2.69
C ARG A 177 12.02 -0.10 -3.92
N ASP A 178 12.40 0.77 -4.86
CA ASP A 178 11.70 0.93 -6.12
C ASP A 178 11.59 -0.43 -6.84
N GLY A 179 10.43 -0.71 -7.41
CA GLY A 179 10.14 -1.97 -8.08
C GLY A 179 9.66 -3.09 -7.15
N MET A 180 9.58 -2.87 -5.84
CA MET A 180 9.07 -3.88 -4.89
C MET A 180 7.63 -4.31 -5.21
N GLU A 181 6.83 -3.44 -5.79
CA GLU A 181 5.46 -3.72 -6.22
C GLU A 181 5.38 -4.85 -7.27
N TYR A 182 6.44 -5.05 -8.07
CA TYR A 182 6.47 -6.15 -9.06
C TYR A 182 6.41 -7.53 -8.44
N GLU A 183 6.82 -7.66 -7.19
CA GLU A 183 6.88 -8.94 -6.48
C GLU A 183 5.51 -9.40 -5.94
N PHE A 184 4.56 -8.49 -5.81
CA PHE A 184 3.25 -8.80 -5.26
C PHE A 184 2.24 -9.24 -6.33
N THR A 185 1.27 -10.06 -5.93
CA THR A 185 0.12 -10.46 -6.75
C THR A 185 -0.83 -9.29 -6.94
N ALA A 186 -1.06 -8.53 -5.87
CA ALA A 186 -1.85 -7.31 -5.87
C ALA A 186 -1.27 -6.28 -4.89
N VAL A 187 -1.46 -5.00 -5.20
CA VAL A 187 -1.05 -3.88 -4.36
C VAL A 187 -2.25 -2.98 -4.12
N PHE A 188 -2.61 -2.82 -2.85
CA PHE A 188 -3.72 -2.02 -2.36
C PHE A 188 -3.17 -0.72 -1.76
N ASP A 189 -3.55 0.41 -2.33
CA ASP A 189 -3.19 1.72 -1.82
C ASP A 189 -4.34 2.28 -0.98
N LEU A 190 -4.15 2.32 0.34
CA LEU A 190 -5.15 2.78 1.30
C LEU A 190 -5.08 4.30 1.49
N SER A 191 -6.23 4.95 1.33
CA SER A 191 -6.42 6.35 1.70
C SER A 191 -6.69 6.52 3.22
N LEU A 192 -6.74 7.77 3.70
CA LEU A 192 -7.10 8.08 5.09
C LEU A 192 -8.58 7.75 5.41
N GLU A 193 -9.43 7.70 4.39
CA GLU A 193 -10.83 7.29 4.48
C GLU A 193 -11.00 5.76 4.51
N HIS A 194 -9.88 5.03 4.57
CA HIS A 194 -9.81 3.56 4.55
C HIS A 194 -10.33 2.94 3.26
N VAL A 195 -10.26 3.68 2.16
CA VAL A 195 -10.67 3.21 0.83
C VAL A 195 -9.42 2.78 0.06
N VAL A 196 -9.49 1.60 -0.54
CA VAL A 196 -8.45 1.06 -1.42
C VAL A 196 -8.63 1.61 -2.83
N SER A 197 -7.53 2.07 -3.41
CA SER A 197 -7.28 2.10 -4.84
C SER A 197 -6.25 1.03 -5.20
N ILE A 198 -6.30 0.53 -6.42
CA ILE A 198 -5.45 -0.58 -6.85
C ILE A 198 -4.37 -0.04 -7.77
N SER A 199 -3.10 -0.17 -7.39
CA SER A 199 -1.96 0.15 -8.25
C SER A 199 -1.45 -1.06 -9.04
N LYS A 200 -1.75 -2.27 -8.56
CA LYS A 200 -1.44 -3.52 -9.25
C LYS A 200 -2.44 -4.62 -8.89
N ASP A 201 -2.97 -5.30 -9.90
CA ASP A 201 -3.83 -6.48 -9.72
C ASP A 201 -3.60 -7.52 -10.82
N ARG A 202 -2.91 -8.62 -10.46
CA ARG A 202 -2.78 -9.78 -11.35
C ARG A 202 -4.00 -10.69 -11.33
N THR A 203 -4.93 -10.45 -10.42
CA THR A 203 -6.13 -11.27 -10.28
C THR A 203 -7.26 -10.83 -11.20
N GLY A 204 -7.30 -9.55 -11.56
CA GLY A 204 -8.39 -8.91 -12.29
C GLY A 204 -9.68 -8.79 -11.48
N LEU A 205 -9.64 -9.05 -10.15
CA LEU A 205 -10.82 -9.00 -9.28
C LEU A 205 -11.22 -7.60 -8.86
N PHE A 206 -10.26 -6.69 -8.83
CA PHE A 206 -10.42 -5.37 -8.19
C PHE A 206 -10.08 -4.21 -9.13
N ASP A 207 -9.72 -4.49 -10.37
CA ASP A 207 -9.35 -3.46 -11.34
C ASP A 207 -10.47 -2.45 -11.55
N GLY A 208 -10.15 -1.16 -11.40
CA GLY A 208 -11.12 -0.06 -11.49
C GLY A 208 -12.08 0.08 -10.30
N HIS A 209 -11.91 -0.70 -9.22
CA HIS A 209 -12.79 -0.64 -8.06
C HIS A 209 -12.16 0.15 -6.91
N TYR A 210 -13.03 0.86 -6.17
CA TYR A 210 -12.72 1.52 -4.91
C TYR A 210 -13.55 0.88 -3.81
N PHE A 211 -12.94 0.40 -2.73
CA PHE A 211 -13.64 -0.32 -1.66
C PHE A 211 -12.91 -0.26 -0.33
N LYS A 212 -13.60 -0.57 0.76
CA LYS A 212 -12.98 -0.79 2.06
C LYS A 212 -12.66 -2.28 2.21
N PRO A 213 -11.42 -2.66 2.53
CA PRO A 213 -11.07 -4.08 2.71
C PRO A 213 -11.85 -4.70 3.86
N ASP A 214 -12.33 -5.91 3.63
CA ASP A 214 -13.11 -6.69 4.57
C ASP A 214 -12.80 -8.20 4.46
N VAL A 215 -13.50 -9.01 5.23
CA VAL A 215 -13.39 -10.48 5.18
C VAL A 215 -13.74 -11.02 3.79
N MET A 216 -14.70 -10.39 3.09
CA MET A 216 -15.10 -10.83 1.75
C MET A 216 -14.01 -10.58 0.71
N THR A 217 -13.18 -9.56 0.91
CA THR A 217 -11.98 -9.31 0.09
C THR A 217 -11.03 -10.51 0.15
N GLY A 218 -10.77 -11.02 1.36
CA GLY A 218 -9.96 -12.23 1.55
C GLY A 218 -10.57 -13.47 0.91
N ARG A 219 -11.88 -13.66 1.07
CA ARG A 219 -12.60 -14.79 0.46
C ARG A 219 -12.56 -14.76 -1.07
N LYS A 220 -12.72 -13.59 -1.69
CA LYS A 220 -12.60 -13.43 -3.14
C LYS A 220 -11.20 -13.83 -3.63
N LEU A 221 -10.15 -13.36 -2.95
CA LEU A 221 -8.77 -13.73 -3.26
C LEU A 221 -8.54 -15.24 -3.12
N LEU A 222 -9.03 -15.86 -2.04
CA LEU A 222 -8.91 -17.29 -1.84
C LEU A 222 -9.66 -18.10 -2.91
N THR A 223 -10.88 -17.68 -3.26
CA THR A 223 -11.67 -18.29 -4.32
C THR A 223 -10.92 -18.23 -5.65
N TRP A 224 -10.35 -17.08 -5.99
CA TRP A 224 -9.57 -16.91 -7.20
C TRP A 224 -8.32 -17.82 -7.23
N LEU A 225 -7.62 -17.97 -6.11
CA LEU A 225 -6.46 -18.85 -6.00
C LEU A 225 -6.83 -20.32 -6.18
N ASN A 226 -8.02 -20.73 -5.73
CA ASN A 226 -8.49 -22.11 -5.77
C ASN A 226 -9.24 -22.47 -7.05
N CYS A 227 -9.61 -21.50 -7.89
CA CYS A 227 -10.26 -21.78 -9.19
C CYS A 227 -9.27 -22.45 -10.14
N ASP A 228 -9.51 -23.71 -10.49
CA ASP A 228 -8.85 -24.38 -11.61
C ASP A 228 -9.23 -23.75 -12.94
N ASN A 229 -8.31 -23.65 -13.88
CA ASN A 229 -8.46 -23.02 -15.21
C ASN A 229 -9.49 -23.72 -16.13
N GLY A 230 -10.48 -24.45 -15.60
CA GLY A 230 -11.47 -25.18 -16.37
C GLY A 230 -12.92 -24.81 -16.06
N SER A 231 -13.20 -23.97 -15.08
CA SER A 231 -14.58 -23.58 -14.73
C SER A 231 -14.68 -22.05 -14.59
N SER A 232 -14.64 -21.39 -15.73
CA SER A 232 -15.04 -19.99 -15.86
C SER A 232 -16.56 -19.96 -15.93
N THR A 233 -17.26 -19.85 -14.80
CA THR A 233 -18.58 -19.20 -14.66
C THR A 233 -19.06 -19.30 -13.21
N ALA A 234 -18.34 -18.68 -12.27
CA ALA A 234 -19.04 -18.09 -11.15
C ALA A 234 -19.24 -16.62 -11.52
N THR A 235 -20.33 -16.32 -12.16
CA THR A 235 -20.88 -14.97 -12.19
C THR A 235 -21.17 -14.61 -10.73
N VAL A 236 -20.17 -14.08 -10.04
CA VAL A 236 -20.42 -13.33 -8.81
C VAL A 236 -21.19 -12.12 -9.30
N THR A 237 -22.52 -12.16 -9.13
CA THR A 237 -23.35 -10.99 -9.30
C THR A 237 -22.87 -9.99 -8.27
N VAL A 238 -21.87 -9.20 -8.63
CA VAL A 238 -21.54 -8.00 -7.89
C VAL A 238 -22.73 -7.11 -8.14
N THR A 239 -23.61 -7.00 -7.15
CA THR A 239 -24.53 -5.89 -7.10
C THR A 239 -23.62 -4.67 -7.18
N PRO A 240 -23.68 -3.85 -8.23
CA PRO A 240 -22.90 -2.62 -8.24
C PRO A 240 -23.30 -1.90 -6.96
N PHE A 241 -22.35 -1.58 -6.11
CA PHE A 241 -22.58 -0.54 -5.12
C PHE A 241 -23.10 0.61 -5.98
N ALA A 242 -24.37 1.00 -5.74
CA ALA A 242 -24.91 2.18 -6.35
C ALA A 242 -23.82 3.23 -6.16
N GLN A 243 -23.30 3.73 -7.28
CA GLN A 243 -22.48 4.94 -7.23
C GLN A 243 -23.19 5.83 -6.24
N PRO A 244 -22.54 6.38 -5.21
CA PRO A 244 -23.19 7.41 -4.44
C PRO A 244 -23.77 8.29 -5.53
N LYS A 245 -25.11 8.40 -5.58
CA LYS A 245 -25.76 9.36 -6.46
C LYS A 245 -24.87 10.56 -6.26
N GLN A 246 -24.26 11.09 -7.33
CA GLN A 246 -23.85 12.46 -7.30
C GLN A 246 -25.12 13.15 -6.82
N GLU A 247 -25.18 13.39 -5.51
CA GLU A 247 -26.01 14.45 -5.01
C GLU A 247 -25.52 15.59 -5.87
N GLU A 248 -26.40 16.02 -6.76
CA GLU A 248 -26.22 17.30 -7.44
C GLU A 248 -25.82 18.20 -6.29
N ILE A 249 -24.54 18.58 -6.25
CA ILE A 249 -24.07 19.60 -5.31
C ILE A 249 -25.02 20.71 -5.65
N PRO A 250 -25.97 21.07 -4.77
CA PRO A 250 -26.88 22.16 -5.07
C PRO A 250 -25.95 23.28 -5.44
N ASP A 251 -26.23 23.98 -6.53
CA ASP A 251 -25.39 25.05 -7.04
C ASP A 251 -25.38 26.16 -5.96
N VAL A 252 -24.58 25.91 -4.92
CA VAL A 252 -24.37 26.80 -3.77
C VAL A 252 -23.77 28.13 -4.24
N PHE A 253 -23.33 28.17 -5.50
CA PHE A 253 -22.81 29.37 -6.12
C PHE A 253 -23.91 30.27 -6.74
N ALA A 254 -25.14 29.77 -6.92
CA ALA A 254 -26.21 30.59 -7.50
C ALA A 254 -26.90 31.53 -6.48
N GLU A 255 -26.81 31.27 -5.17
CA GLU A 255 -27.53 32.09 -4.17
C GLU A 255 -26.65 32.84 -3.16
N ASN A 256 -25.31 32.68 -3.15
CA ASN A 256 -24.46 33.29 -2.13
C ASN A 256 -23.31 34.17 -2.70
N THR A 257 -23.50 34.84 -3.81
CA THR A 257 -22.55 35.88 -4.29
C THR A 257 -22.39 37.00 -3.28
N THR A 258 -23.33 37.23 -2.39
CA THR A 258 -23.28 38.32 -1.39
C THR A 258 -22.43 37.94 -0.15
N GLU A 259 -22.35 36.70 0.26
CA GLU A 259 -21.52 36.30 1.42
C GLU A 259 -20.04 36.14 1.08
N LEU A 260 -19.72 35.68 -0.13
CA LEU A 260 -18.31 35.55 -0.58
C LEU A 260 -17.63 36.93 -0.78
N SER A 261 -18.39 37.98 -1.06
CA SER A 261 -17.84 39.35 -1.16
C SER A 261 -17.36 39.92 0.16
N ASN A 262 -17.80 39.37 1.28
CA ASN A 262 -17.39 39.78 2.63
C ASN A 262 -16.10 39.09 3.12
N VAL A 263 -15.66 38.04 2.46
CA VAL A 263 -14.49 37.24 2.86
C VAL A 263 -13.34 37.36 1.86
N TYR A 264 -13.64 37.58 0.60
CA TYR A 264 -12.65 37.66 -0.48
C TYR A 264 -12.88 38.88 -1.38
N ARG A 265 -11.79 39.56 -1.75
CA ARG A 265 -11.84 40.62 -2.73
C ARG A 265 -11.53 40.08 -4.13
N ILE A 266 -12.42 40.26 -5.07
CA ILE A 266 -12.17 39.95 -6.49
C ILE A 266 -11.16 40.95 -7.04
N VAL A 267 -9.99 40.46 -7.44
CA VAL A 267 -8.87 41.31 -7.89
C VAL A 267 -8.85 41.50 -9.41
N SER A 268 -9.60 40.69 -10.16
CA SER A 268 -9.78 40.91 -11.60
C SER A 268 -11.17 40.50 -12.04
N SER A 269 -11.81 41.39 -12.83
CA SER A 269 -13.11 41.16 -13.46
C SER A 269 -12.99 40.39 -14.79
N GLU A 270 -11.78 40.06 -15.23
CA GLU A 270 -11.57 39.29 -16.48
C GLU A 270 -11.49 37.80 -16.20
N ALA A 271 -12.57 37.08 -16.47
CA ALA A 271 -12.58 35.65 -16.53
C ALA A 271 -11.79 35.18 -17.76
N LYS A 272 -10.69 34.44 -17.55
CA LYS A 272 -9.96 33.80 -18.65
C LYS A 272 -10.50 32.39 -18.86
N THR A 273 -11.05 32.12 -20.04
CA THR A 273 -11.49 30.80 -20.45
C THR A 273 -10.32 30.08 -21.09
N LYS A 274 -9.94 28.90 -20.55
CA LYS A 274 -9.07 27.96 -21.27
C LYS A 274 -9.89 27.15 -22.27
N GLY A 275 -9.25 26.64 -23.32
CA GLY A 275 -9.88 25.93 -24.43
C GLY A 275 -10.72 24.69 -24.09
N ASN A 276 -10.88 24.34 -22.83
CA ASN A 276 -11.77 23.28 -22.31
C ASN A 276 -13.05 23.83 -21.65
N GLY A 277 -13.35 25.12 -21.77
CA GLY A 277 -14.55 25.74 -21.21
C GLY A 277 -14.50 26.08 -19.70
N GLN A 278 -13.39 25.84 -19.00
CA GLN A 278 -13.26 26.22 -17.60
C GLN A 278 -12.95 27.70 -17.42
N VAL A 279 -13.70 28.34 -16.51
CA VAL A 279 -13.56 29.76 -16.16
C VAL A 279 -12.79 29.90 -14.85
N PHE A 280 -11.76 30.74 -14.80
CA PHE A 280 -10.95 31.01 -13.62
C PHE A 280 -11.00 32.48 -13.25
N ALA A 281 -11.22 32.79 -11.97
CA ALA A 281 -11.09 34.12 -11.41
C ALA A 281 -10.01 34.14 -10.31
N LYS A 282 -9.26 35.24 -10.22
CA LYS A 282 -8.29 35.42 -9.14
C LYS A 282 -8.98 36.06 -7.94
N VAL A 283 -8.99 35.31 -6.80
CA VAL A 283 -9.51 35.82 -5.52
C VAL A 283 -8.38 35.96 -4.50
N VAL A 284 -8.48 36.92 -3.61
CA VAL A 284 -7.54 37.15 -2.51
C VAL A 284 -8.32 37.27 -1.21
N PRO A 285 -7.92 36.58 -0.11
CA PRO A 285 -8.57 36.72 1.19
C PRO A 285 -8.46 38.17 1.69
N LEU A 286 -9.53 38.70 2.28
CA LEU A 286 -9.47 39.94 3.04
C LEU A 286 -8.71 39.68 4.34
N GLN A 287 -7.55 40.34 4.50
CA GLN A 287 -6.86 40.33 5.77
C GLN A 287 -7.69 41.14 6.78
N TYR A 288 -7.99 40.52 7.92
CA TYR A 288 -8.53 41.27 9.04
C TYR A 288 -7.47 42.27 9.51
N GLN A 289 -7.83 43.57 9.48
CA GLN A 289 -7.10 44.62 10.19
C GLN A 289 -7.48 44.61 11.65
#